data_b8cc41d91f3ce246792bab01ff4ac8d5
#
_entry.id   b8cc41d91f3ce246792bab01ff4ac8d5
#
_cell.length_a   1.000
_cell.length_b   1.000
_cell.length_c   1.000
_cell.angle_alpha   90.00
_cell.angle_beta   90.00
_cell.angle_gamma   90.00
#
_symmetry.space_group_name_H-M   'P 1'
#
loop_
_entity.id
_entity.type
_entity.pdbx_description
1 polymer ?
#
loop_
_entity_poly.entity_id
_entity_poly.type
_entity_poly.pdbx_seq_one_letter_code
_entity_poly.pdbx_strand_id
1 'polypeptide(L)'
;MIAAWDLLLSLFAVLVSFGSGLAAEVKAKAEVSCSATQKPLEYDCTIKLSDPRSGEALTGVDVTVGADMPSMPMAHNVKPAKAMPGNEPGTYRAHIKLEMHGDWVVKVDLVGPVRDRIVKSMRFELRP
;
A
#
# COMPACT_ATOMS: atom_id res chain seq x y z
N MET A 1 -51.98 -51.92 31.73
CA MET A 1 -50.94 -50.99 32.13
C MET A 1 -50.06 -50.70 30.97
N ILE A 2 -50.25 -49.60 30.32
CA ILE A 2 -49.43 -49.20 29.17
C ILE A 2 -48.75 -47.92 29.56
N ALA A 3 -47.45 -47.98 29.74
CA ALA A 3 -46.62 -46.79 29.93
C ALA A 3 -46.32 -46.17 28.56
N ALA A 4 -46.92 -45.00 28.36
CA ALA A 4 -46.55 -44.22 27.17
C ALA A 4 -45.24 -43.54 27.47
N TRP A 5 -44.23 -43.88 26.65
CA TRP A 5 -43.00 -43.16 26.65
C TRP A 5 -43.07 -42.11 25.55
N ASP A 6 -43.25 -40.88 26.00
CA ASP A 6 -43.11 -39.71 25.16
C ASP A 6 -41.62 -39.49 24.91
N LEU A 7 -41.18 -39.86 23.69
CA LEU A 7 -39.89 -39.51 23.17
C LEU A 7 -39.95 -38.08 22.64
N LEU A 8 -39.64 -37.14 23.50
CA LEU A 8 -39.35 -35.76 23.09
C LEU A 8 -37.99 -35.71 22.42
N LEU A 9 -38.02 -35.80 21.11
CA LEU A 9 -36.87 -35.46 20.28
C LEU A 9 -36.70 -33.96 20.31
N SER A 10 -35.79 -33.52 21.18
CA SER A 10 -35.30 -32.13 21.20
C SER A 10 -34.37 -31.94 19.99
N LEU A 11 -34.93 -31.39 18.92
CA LEU A 11 -34.16 -30.96 17.76
C LEU A 11 -33.35 -29.70 18.11
N PHE A 12 -32.12 -29.91 18.54
CA PHE A 12 -31.19 -28.80 18.73
C PHE A 12 -30.76 -28.29 17.35
N ALA A 13 -31.42 -27.27 16.84
CA ALA A 13 -30.99 -26.54 15.69
C ALA A 13 -29.74 -25.72 16.06
N VAL A 14 -28.58 -26.27 15.75
CA VAL A 14 -27.34 -25.50 15.82
C VAL A 14 -27.36 -24.47 14.69
N LEU A 15 -27.75 -23.26 15.02
CA LEU A 15 -27.56 -22.10 14.16
C LEU A 15 -26.06 -21.83 14.05
N VAL A 16 -25.43 -22.38 13.01
CA VAL A 16 -24.09 -21.97 12.63
C VAL A 16 -24.22 -20.60 11.99
N SER A 17 -24.02 -19.57 12.80
CA SER A 17 -23.85 -18.21 12.30
C SER A 17 -22.54 -18.15 11.53
N PHE A 18 -22.60 -18.27 10.21
CA PHE A 18 -21.50 -17.84 9.36
C PHE A 18 -21.41 -16.33 9.47
N GLY A 19 -20.61 -15.88 10.42
CA GLY A 19 -20.21 -14.49 10.47
C GLY A 19 -19.40 -14.22 9.18
N SER A 20 -20.00 -13.50 8.24
CA SER A 20 -19.26 -12.91 7.13
C SER A 20 -18.33 -11.88 7.72
N GLY A 21 -17.15 -12.32 8.15
CA GLY A 21 -16.06 -11.43 8.50
C GLY A 21 -15.64 -10.71 7.21
N LEU A 22 -16.14 -9.49 7.00
CA LEU A 22 -15.53 -8.57 6.08
C LEU A 22 -14.10 -8.39 6.58
N ALA A 23 -13.14 -9.01 5.90
CA ALA A 23 -11.73 -8.74 6.13
C ALA A 23 -11.57 -7.22 5.90
N ALA A 24 -11.33 -6.47 6.98
CA ALA A 24 -11.01 -5.07 6.88
C ALA A 24 -9.79 -4.95 5.98
N GLU A 25 -9.89 -4.21 4.89
CA GLU A 25 -8.75 -3.90 4.04
C GLU A 25 -7.68 -3.29 4.95
N VAL A 26 -6.55 -3.96 5.03
CA VAL A 26 -5.40 -3.44 5.75
C VAL A 26 -4.84 -2.31 4.93
N LYS A 27 -5.05 -1.09 5.40
CA LYS A 27 -4.41 0.08 4.82
C LYS A 27 -2.97 0.13 5.29
N ALA A 28 -2.07 0.44 4.38
CA ALA A 28 -0.67 0.61 4.71
C ALA A 28 -0.37 2.06 5.10
N LYS A 29 0.56 2.23 6.03
CA LYS A 29 1.24 3.50 6.25
C LYS A 29 2.51 3.51 5.40
N ALA A 30 2.71 4.55 4.62
CA ALA A 30 3.92 4.74 3.83
C ALA A 30 4.63 6.03 4.23
N GLU A 31 5.93 5.93 4.42
CA GLU A 31 6.84 7.06 4.50
C GLU A 31 7.68 7.06 3.22
N VAL A 32 7.63 8.17 2.48
CA VAL A 32 8.34 8.31 1.21
C VAL A 32 9.36 9.42 1.32
N SER A 33 10.60 9.12 0.98
CA SER A 33 11.67 10.10 0.87
C SER A 33 12.44 9.89 -0.42
N CYS A 34 12.76 10.96 -1.12
CA CYS A 34 13.49 10.92 -2.38
C CYS A 34 14.76 11.77 -2.27
N SER A 35 15.86 11.23 -2.78
CA SER A 35 17.16 11.89 -2.81
C SER A 35 17.60 12.07 -4.25
N ALA A 36 18.15 13.24 -4.58
CA ALA A 36 18.72 13.51 -5.88
C ALA A 36 19.95 12.63 -6.11
N THR A 37 20.08 12.14 -7.35
CA THR A 37 21.27 11.43 -7.81
C THR A 37 22.25 12.40 -8.46
N GLN A 38 23.36 11.89 -9.00
CA GLN A 38 24.30 12.70 -9.78
C GLN A 38 23.73 13.13 -11.13
N LYS A 39 22.73 12.41 -11.63
CA LYS A 39 22.04 12.75 -12.88
C LYS A 39 20.93 13.76 -12.61
N PRO A 40 20.80 14.81 -13.44
CA PRO A 40 19.73 15.79 -13.29
C PRO A 40 18.36 15.13 -13.38
N LEU A 41 17.40 15.56 -12.53
CA LEU A 41 16.02 15.10 -12.52
C LEU A 41 15.82 13.60 -12.21
N GLU A 42 16.84 12.91 -11.83
CA GLU A 42 16.76 11.52 -11.38
C GLU A 42 16.88 11.44 -9.86
N TYR A 43 15.97 10.67 -9.26
CA TYR A 43 15.84 10.56 -7.81
C TYR A 43 15.75 9.10 -7.40
N ASP A 44 16.40 8.77 -6.31
CA ASP A 44 16.26 7.52 -5.60
C ASP A 44 15.27 7.72 -4.46
N CYS A 45 14.15 7.04 -4.53
CA CYS A 45 13.09 7.12 -3.52
C CYS A 45 13.12 5.89 -2.64
N THR A 46 13.01 6.12 -1.34
CA THR A 46 12.87 5.09 -0.33
C THR A 46 11.46 5.12 0.23
N ILE A 47 10.81 3.97 0.21
CA ILE A 47 9.45 3.80 0.70
C ILE A 47 9.51 2.85 1.90
N LYS A 48 9.03 3.30 3.05
CA LYS A 48 8.87 2.47 4.24
C LYS A 48 7.40 2.17 4.45
N LEU A 49 7.06 0.89 4.40
CA LEU A 49 5.70 0.41 4.56
C LEU A 49 5.53 -0.25 5.93
N SER A 50 4.49 0.12 6.63
CA SER A 50 4.13 -0.47 7.90
C SER A 50 2.62 -0.60 8.04
N ASP A 51 2.21 -1.52 8.91
CA ASP A 51 0.83 -1.60 9.34
C ASP A 51 0.54 -0.45 10.31
N PRO A 52 -0.45 0.42 10.04
CA PRO A 52 -0.73 1.58 10.89
C PRO A 52 -1.25 1.19 12.28
N ARG A 53 -1.71 -0.03 12.47
CA ARG A 53 -2.24 -0.51 13.75
C ARG A 53 -1.15 -1.09 14.65
N SER A 54 -0.29 -1.94 14.09
CA SER A 54 0.75 -2.67 14.85
C SER A 54 2.11 -2.03 14.74
N GLY A 55 2.35 -1.22 13.71
CA GLY A 55 3.68 -0.69 13.39
C GLY A 55 4.60 -1.72 12.74
N GLU A 56 4.11 -2.93 12.46
CA GLU A 56 4.92 -3.96 11.82
C GLU A 56 5.27 -3.60 10.38
N ALA A 57 6.48 -3.92 9.99
CA ALA A 57 6.95 -3.74 8.62
C ALA A 57 6.15 -4.65 7.66
N LEU A 58 5.71 -4.08 6.53
CA LEU A 58 5.02 -4.83 5.49
C LEU A 58 6.02 -5.32 4.45
N THR A 59 6.23 -6.63 4.44
CA THR A 59 7.14 -7.32 3.51
C THR A 59 6.39 -8.04 2.41
N GLY A 60 7.09 -8.39 1.32
CA GLY A 60 6.49 -9.15 0.23
C GLY A 60 5.42 -8.42 -0.56
N VAL A 61 5.43 -7.09 -0.53
CA VAL A 61 4.49 -6.25 -1.28
C VAL A 61 5.10 -5.88 -2.62
N ASP A 62 4.31 -5.96 -3.69
CA ASP A 62 4.69 -5.39 -4.98
C ASP A 62 4.41 -3.89 -4.95
N VAL A 63 5.48 -3.10 -5.02
CA VAL A 63 5.43 -1.64 -4.92
C VAL A 63 5.80 -1.03 -6.25
N THR A 64 4.94 -0.15 -6.76
CA THR A 64 5.19 0.63 -7.97
C THR A 64 5.08 2.11 -7.62
N VAL A 65 6.05 2.90 -8.08
CA VAL A 65 6.10 4.34 -7.81
C VAL A 65 5.93 5.10 -9.10
N GLY A 66 4.95 5.98 -9.14
CA GLY A 66 4.71 6.93 -10.22
C GLY A 66 4.67 8.35 -9.68
N ALA A 67 4.66 9.30 -10.58
CA ALA A 67 4.53 10.70 -10.22
C ALA A 67 3.75 11.48 -11.28
N ASP A 68 2.89 12.36 -10.84
CA ASP A 68 2.14 13.28 -11.70
C ASP A 68 2.35 14.71 -11.23
N MET A 69 2.29 15.63 -12.15
CA MET A 69 2.34 17.06 -11.86
C MET A 69 0.92 17.64 -11.92
N PRO A 70 0.32 18.02 -10.76
CA PRO A 70 -1.08 18.48 -10.74
C PRO A 70 -1.33 19.74 -11.55
N SER A 71 -0.33 20.62 -11.66
CA SER A 71 -0.43 21.85 -12.45
C SER A 71 -0.46 21.61 -13.96
N MET A 72 0.02 20.44 -14.41
CA MET A 72 0.09 20.05 -15.83
C MET A 72 -0.30 18.58 -16.02
N PRO A 73 -1.55 18.20 -15.77
CA PRO A 73 -1.94 16.79 -15.63
C PRO A 73 -1.80 15.96 -16.91
N MET A 74 -1.73 16.59 -18.06
CA MET A 74 -1.64 15.89 -19.37
C MET A 74 -0.25 15.92 -19.98
N ALA A 75 0.67 16.71 -19.44
CA ALA A 75 1.93 17.02 -20.10
C ALA A 75 3.14 16.23 -19.58
N HIS A 76 3.14 15.79 -18.34
CA HIS A 76 4.29 15.20 -17.70
C HIS A 76 3.92 13.93 -16.93
N ASN A 77 3.85 12.84 -17.66
CA ASN A 77 3.63 11.52 -17.08
C ASN A 77 4.96 10.84 -16.86
N VAL A 78 5.32 10.66 -15.60
CA VAL A 78 6.46 9.83 -15.25
C VAL A 78 6.06 8.36 -15.38
N LYS A 79 6.86 7.62 -16.14
CA LYS A 79 6.66 6.18 -16.27
C LYS A 79 6.78 5.51 -14.90
N PRO A 80 5.77 4.74 -14.45
CA PRO A 80 5.85 4.06 -13.18
C PRO A 80 7.05 3.13 -13.10
N ALA A 81 7.77 3.19 -11.99
CA ALA A 81 8.93 2.37 -11.70
C ALA A 81 8.61 1.33 -10.64
N LYS A 82 9.03 0.09 -10.88
CA LYS A 82 8.93 -0.96 -9.88
C LYS A 82 9.95 -0.72 -8.78
N ALA A 83 9.50 -0.71 -7.53
CA ALA A 83 10.39 -0.64 -6.40
C ALA A 83 10.94 -2.03 -6.05
N MET A 84 12.19 -2.06 -5.61
CA MET A 84 12.86 -3.27 -5.17
C MET A 84 12.98 -3.29 -3.65
N PRO A 85 12.89 -4.47 -3.00
CA PRO A 85 13.13 -4.56 -1.57
C PRO A 85 14.51 -4.01 -1.18
N GLY A 86 14.54 -3.20 -0.12
CA GLY A 86 15.77 -2.70 0.46
C GLY A 86 16.34 -3.67 1.50
N ASN A 87 17.38 -3.22 2.22
CA ASN A 87 18.08 -4.04 3.22
C ASN A 87 17.26 -4.28 4.49
N GLU A 88 16.39 -3.32 4.84
CA GLU A 88 15.53 -3.44 6.02
C GLU A 88 14.14 -3.95 5.64
N PRO A 89 13.51 -4.77 6.50
CA PRO A 89 12.14 -5.23 6.25
C PRO A 89 11.17 -4.05 6.10
N GLY A 90 10.28 -4.13 5.12
CA GLY A 90 9.30 -3.09 4.85
C GLY A 90 9.85 -1.86 4.12
N THR A 91 11.12 -1.87 3.76
CA THR A 91 11.77 -0.80 3.00
C THR A 91 11.92 -1.21 1.54
N TYR A 92 11.54 -0.30 0.65
CA TYR A 92 11.59 -0.49 -0.80
C TYR A 92 12.29 0.70 -1.43
N ARG A 93 12.98 0.46 -2.54
CA ARG A 93 13.71 1.50 -3.29
C ARG A 93 13.23 1.55 -4.72
N ALA A 94 12.98 2.74 -5.21
CA ALA A 94 12.61 3.00 -6.58
C ALA A 94 13.44 4.16 -7.14
N HIS A 95 13.77 4.07 -8.42
CA HIS A 95 14.43 5.13 -9.15
C HIS A 95 13.41 5.79 -10.08
N ILE A 96 13.23 7.10 -9.96
CA ILE A 96 12.32 7.86 -10.80
C ILE A 96 13.06 8.96 -11.55
N LYS A 97 12.58 9.24 -12.76
CA LYS A 97 13.08 10.34 -13.57
C LYS A 97 11.94 11.32 -13.82
N LEU A 98 12.13 12.54 -13.35
CA LEU A 98 11.20 13.62 -13.58
C LEU A 98 11.57 14.38 -14.85
N GLU A 99 10.59 15.05 -15.46
CA GLU A 99 10.82 15.89 -16.62
C GLU A 99 11.21 17.32 -16.25
N MET A 100 10.83 17.78 -15.06
CA MET A 100 11.13 19.11 -14.57
C MET A 100 11.06 19.17 -13.05
N HIS A 101 11.62 20.22 -12.49
CA HIS A 101 11.48 20.54 -11.06
C HIS A 101 10.09 21.14 -10.77
N GLY A 102 9.67 21.08 -9.54
CA GLY A 102 8.42 21.63 -9.09
C GLY A 102 7.68 20.76 -8.09
N ASP A 103 6.39 21.00 -7.98
CA ASP A 103 5.51 20.25 -7.10
C ASP A 103 4.91 19.05 -7.84
N TRP A 104 5.15 17.88 -7.29
CA TRP A 104 4.70 16.61 -7.83
C TRP A 104 3.86 15.85 -6.82
N VAL A 105 2.98 15.02 -7.32
CA VAL A 105 2.28 14.02 -6.53
C VAL A 105 2.91 12.68 -6.82
N VAL A 106 3.55 12.12 -5.81
CA VAL A 106 4.14 10.77 -5.88
C VAL A 106 3.07 9.76 -5.49
N LYS A 107 2.86 8.77 -6.34
CA LYS A 107 1.88 7.70 -6.16
C LYS A 107 2.62 6.41 -5.87
N VAL A 108 2.27 5.79 -4.76
CA VAL A 108 2.79 4.48 -4.37
C VAL A 108 1.66 3.48 -4.46
N ASP A 109 1.72 2.60 -5.44
CA ASP A 109 0.75 1.54 -5.64
C ASP A 109 1.24 0.24 -5.02
N LEU A 110 0.42 -0.36 -4.18
CA LEU A 110 0.70 -1.59 -3.45
C LEU A 110 -0.20 -2.70 -3.95
N VAL A 111 0.38 -3.85 -4.26
CA VAL A 111 -0.32 -5.06 -4.64
C VAL A 111 0.31 -6.26 -3.92
N GLY A 112 -0.51 -7.20 -3.51
CA GLY A 112 -0.09 -8.41 -2.82
C GLY A 112 -0.84 -8.60 -1.52
N PRO A 113 -0.14 -8.86 -0.39
CA PRO A 113 -0.79 -8.99 0.92
C PRO A 113 -1.60 -7.78 1.34
N VAL A 114 -1.21 -6.61 0.86
CA VAL A 114 -1.91 -5.34 1.03
C VAL A 114 -2.15 -4.73 -0.34
N ARG A 115 -3.35 -4.23 -0.57
CA ARG A 115 -3.69 -3.48 -1.78
C ARG A 115 -4.10 -2.07 -1.38
N ASP A 116 -3.32 -1.10 -1.81
CA ASP A 116 -3.56 0.31 -1.48
C ASP A 116 -2.90 1.23 -2.51
N ARG A 117 -3.33 2.46 -2.54
CA ARG A 117 -2.67 3.55 -3.26
C ARG A 117 -2.42 4.70 -2.30
N ILE A 118 -1.18 5.05 -2.13
CA ILE A 118 -0.76 6.14 -1.25
C ILE A 118 -0.25 7.28 -2.11
N VAL A 119 -0.72 8.47 -1.80
CA VAL A 119 -0.41 9.69 -2.57
C VAL A 119 0.29 10.67 -1.64
N LYS A 120 1.46 11.14 -2.07
CA LYS A 120 2.26 12.12 -1.33
C LYS A 120 2.60 13.32 -2.22
N SER A 121 2.29 14.50 -1.76
CA SER A 121 2.75 15.73 -2.41
C SER A 121 4.19 16.00 -2.01
N MET A 122 5.06 16.19 -3.00
CA MET A 122 6.49 16.41 -2.79
C MET A 122 7.00 17.51 -3.71
N ARG A 123 7.89 18.31 -3.20
CA ARG A 123 8.56 19.35 -3.98
C ARG A 123 9.97 18.89 -4.35
N PHE A 124 10.27 18.95 -5.62
CA PHE A 124 11.59 18.63 -6.17
C PHE A 124 12.23 19.92 -6.68
N GLU A 125 13.28 20.36 -6.02
CA GLU A 125 13.96 21.60 -6.34
C GLU A 125 15.34 21.35 -6.94
N LEU A 126 15.81 22.37 -7.69
CA LEU A 126 17.21 22.45 -8.06
C LEU A 126 18.07 22.48 -6.80
N ARG A 127 19.13 21.70 -6.77
CA ARG A 127 20.15 21.86 -5.74
C ARG A 127 20.75 23.25 -5.84
N PRO A 128 20.93 23.92 -4.71
CA PRO A 128 21.73 25.14 -4.70
C PRO A 128 23.19 24.87 -5.08
#